data_008a4e191bd659a465af76ec14a31593
#
_entry.id   008a4e191bd659a465af76ec14a31593
#
_cell.length_a   1.000
_cell.length_b   1.000
_cell.length_c   1.000
_cell.angle_alpha   90.00
_cell.angle_beta   90.00
_cell.angle_gamma   90.00
#
_symmetry.space_group_name_H-M   'P 1'
#
loop_
_entity.id
_entity.type
_entity.pdbx_description
1 polymer ?
#
loop_
_entity_poly.entity_id
_entity_poly.type
_entity_poly.pdbx_seq_one_letter_code
_entity_poly.pdbx_strand_id
1 'polypeptide(L)'
;MTRYLCAPDSFKESLTAMQAAEAMARGIENADRDAEIRCLPMADGGEGTVRALVDATGGTMHAVPVHDPLGRLIEGRFGVLADGATAVVETAEASGLARLNAEERNPLIASSYGTGELLLAAARLGVRRIIVGQIGRA
;
A
#
# COMPACT_ATOMS: atom_id res chain seq x y z
N MET A 1 -0.99 -34.28 -2.85
CA MET A 1 -0.36 -32.98 -2.63
C MET A 1 -1.46 -31.93 -2.60
N THR A 2 -1.69 -31.35 -1.44
CA THR A 2 -2.75 -30.34 -1.25
C THR A 2 -2.21 -28.98 -1.63
N ARG A 3 -3.03 -28.14 -2.28
CA ARG A 3 -2.65 -26.79 -2.65
C ARG A 3 -3.37 -25.78 -1.79
N TYR A 4 -2.63 -24.83 -1.22
CA TYR A 4 -3.14 -23.75 -0.39
C TYR A 4 -2.81 -22.40 -1.02
N LEU A 5 -3.78 -21.49 -0.94
CA LEU A 5 -3.59 -20.08 -1.30
C LEU A 5 -3.80 -19.23 -0.05
N CYS A 6 -2.73 -18.55 0.40
CA CYS A 6 -2.79 -17.61 1.50
C CYS A 6 -2.94 -16.18 0.93
N ALA A 7 -4.16 -15.65 0.97
CA ALA A 7 -4.50 -14.37 0.36
C ALA A 7 -5.14 -13.39 1.37
N PRO A 8 -4.46 -13.09 2.50
CA PRO A 8 -4.97 -12.12 3.47
C PRO A 8 -4.73 -10.70 3.00
N ASP A 9 -5.52 -9.78 3.53
CA ASP A 9 -5.20 -8.36 3.60
C ASP A 9 -4.36 -8.05 4.85
N SER A 10 -3.94 -6.81 5.01
CA SER A 10 -3.19 -6.34 6.17
C SER A 10 -4.05 -6.36 7.44
N PHE A 11 -3.40 -6.59 8.57
CA PHE A 11 -4.01 -6.40 9.89
C PHE A 11 -3.62 -5.01 10.40
N LYS A 12 -4.56 -4.10 10.38
CA LYS A 12 -4.34 -2.68 10.71
C LYS A 12 -3.50 -2.51 11.96
N GLU A 13 -2.45 -1.68 11.86
CA GLU A 13 -1.50 -1.37 12.93
C GLU A 13 -0.76 -2.59 13.54
N SER A 14 -0.80 -3.77 12.89
CA SER A 14 -0.22 -5.02 13.40
C SER A 14 0.68 -5.71 12.37
N LEU A 15 0.12 -6.23 11.28
CA LEU A 15 0.85 -7.01 10.28
C LEU A 15 0.57 -6.48 8.87
N THR A 16 1.59 -6.47 8.02
CA THR A 16 1.39 -6.30 6.59
C THR A 16 0.70 -7.53 5.99
N ALA A 17 0.06 -7.37 4.83
CA ALA A 17 -0.57 -8.49 4.13
C ALA A 17 0.41 -9.63 3.83
N MET A 18 1.67 -9.32 3.49
CA MET A 18 2.71 -10.33 3.27
C MET A 18 3.08 -11.05 4.56
N GLN A 19 3.30 -10.34 5.66
CA GLN A 19 3.58 -10.96 6.96
C GLN A 19 2.46 -11.88 7.42
N ALA A 20 1.21 -11.50 7.19
CA ALA A 20 0.05 -12.33 7.48
C ALA A 20 0.02 -13.59 6.60
N ALA A 21 0.27 -13.46 5.28
CA ALA A 21 0.34 -14.59 4.37
C ALA A 21 1.45 -15.58 4.73
N GLU A 22 2.64 -15.09 5.07
CA GLU A 22 3.77 -15.90 5.52
C GLU A 22 3.50 -16.60 6.85
N ALA A 23 2.79 -15.95 7.78
CA ALA A 23 2.40 -16.58 9.04
C ALA A 23 1.42 -17.73 8.82
N MET A 24 0.44 -17.55 7.89
CA MET A 24 -0.47 -18.61 7.46
C MET A 24 0.30 -19.77 6.79
N ALA A 25 1.24 -19.47 5.90
CA ALA A 25 2.06 -20.46 5.22
C ALA A 25 2.84 -21.32 6.22
N ARG A 26 3.52 -20.71 7.19
CA ARG A 26 4.23 -21.44 8.25
C ARG A 26 3.31 -22.34 9.07
N GLY A 27 2.08 -21.90 9.34
CA GLY A 27 1.08 -22.72 10.05
C GLY A 27 0.68 -23.95 9.25
N ILE A 28 0.49 -23.79 7.94
CA ILE A 28 0.15 -24.89 7.02
C ILE A 28 1.33 -25.87 6.90
N GLU A 29 2.56 -25.39 6.69
CA GLU A 29 3.77 -26.20 6.59
C GLU A 29 3.98 -27.09 7.82
N ASN A 30 3.65 -26.58 9.01
CA ASN A 30 3.73 -27.36 10.26
C ASN A 30 2.71 -28.49 10.32
N ALA A 31 1.54 -28.34 9.68
CA ALA A 31 0.45 -29.31 9.68
C ALA A 31 0.52 -30.27 8.48
N ASP A 32 0.94 -29.81 7.34
CA ASP A 32 1.02 -30.55 6.07
C ASP A 32 2.34 -30.22 5.37
N ARG A 33 3.35 -31.07 5.58
CA ARG A 33 4.72 -30.88 5.06
C ARG A 33 4.81 -31.04 3.54
N ASP A 34 3.84 -31.68 2.93
CA ASP A 34 3.80 -31.95 1.49
C ASP A 34 2.89 -30.93 0.77
N ALA A 35 2.45 -29.88 1.45
CA ALA A 35 1.62 -28.83 0.89
C ALA A 35 2.36 -27.98 -0.14
N GLU A 36 1.72 -27.70 -1.26
CA GLU A 36 2.10 -26.59 -2.15
C GLU A 36 1.42 -25.32 -1.68
N ILE A 37 2.20 -24.34 -1.20
CA ILE A 37 1.65 -23.12 -0.61
C ILE A 37 2.01 -21.93 -1.49
N ARG A 38 1.00 -21.09 -1.75
CA ARG A 38 1.17 -19.83 -2.49
C ARG A 38 0.69 -18.67 -1.63
N CYS A 39 1.57 -17.69 -1.40
CA CYS A 39 1.23 -16.43 -0.77
C CYS A 39 0.86 -15.40 -1.85
N LEU A 40 -0.33 -14.81 -1.71
CA LEU A 40 -0.84 -13.75 -2.58
C LEU A 40 -1.47 -12.66 -1.70
N PRO A 41 -0.66 -11.74 -1.14
CA PRO A 41 -1.20 -10.66 -0.33
C PRO A 41 -2.18 -9.82 -1.13
N MET A 42 -3.31 -9.52 -0.50
CA MET A 42 -4.38 -8.71 -1.08
C MET A 42 -4.29 -7.27 -0.58
N ALA A 43 -5.01 -6.37 -1.24
CA ALA A 43 -5.12 -4.98 -0.84
C ALA A 43 -6.49 -4.42 -1.27
N ASP A 44 -7.05 -3.53 -0.46
CA ASP A 44 -8.39 -2.98 -0.63
C ASP A 44 -8.41 -1.50 -1.06
N GLY A 45 -7.26 -0.97 -1.44
CA GLY A 45 -7.06 0.43 -1.79
C GLY A 45 -6.41 1.25 -0.67
N GLY A 46 -6.21 0.67 0.52
CA GLY A 46 -5.51 1.28 1.65
C GLY A 46 -4.02 1.00 1.68
N GLU A 47 -3.49 1.03 2.90
CA GLU A 47 -2.07 0.80 3.15
C GLU A 47 -1.56 -0.51 2.55
N GLY A 48 -0.49 -0.44 1.76
CA GLY A 48 0.14 -1.59 1.11
C GLY A 48 -0.37 -1.92 -0.29
N THR A 49 -1.39 -1.22 -0.79
CA THR A 49 -1.92 -1.43 -2.15
C THR A 49 -0.87 -1.15 -3.23
N VAL A 50 -0.13 -0.04 -3.12
CA VAL A 50 0.96 0.29 -4.05
C VAL A 50 1.99 -0.82 -4.07
N ARG A 51 2.43 -1.26 -2.90
CA ARG A 51 3.45 -2.30 -2.77
C ARG A 51 2.97 -3.61 -3.39
N ALA A 52 1.75 -4.04 -3.07
CA ALA A 52 1.18 -5.27 -3.61
C ALA A 52 1.10 -5.27 -5.14
N LEU A 53 0.66 -4.16 -5.74
CA LEU A 53 0.55 -4.03 -7.19
C LEU A 53 1.91 -3.94 -7.88
N VAL A 54 2.87 -3.22 -7.29
CA VAL A 54 4.25 -3.14 -7.80
C VAL A 54 4.91 -4.51 -7.77
N ASP A 55 4.84 -5.22 -6.65
CA ASP A 55 5.44 -6.55 -6.51
C ASP A 55 4.77 -7.58 -7.44
N ALA A 56 3.45 -7.54 -7.57
CA ALA A 56 2.70 -8.44 -8.45
C ALA A 56 3.00 -8.25 -9.94
N THR A 57 3.36 -7.04 -10.34
CA THR A 57 3.62 -6.71 -11.75
C THR A 57 5.10 -6.64 -12.10
N GLY A 58 6.00 -6.64 -11.11
CA GLY A 58 7.43 -6.37 -11.33
C GLY A 58 7.71 -4.91 -11.65
N GLY A 59 6.92 -4.00 -11.08
CA GLY A 59 7.07 -2.56 -11.25
C GLY A 59 8.17 -1.93 -10.39
N THR A 60 8.18 -0.62 -10.28
CA THR A 60 9.20 0.15 -9.54
C THR A 60 8.55 1.08 -8.53
N MET A 61 9.12 1.11 -7.32
CA MET A 61 8.75 2.09 -6.28
C MET A 61 9.53 3.38 -6.46
N HIS A 62 8.85 4.51 -6.25
CA HIS A 62 9.41 5.85 -6.25
C HIS A 62 9.17 6.51 -4.91
N ALA A 63 10.14 7.27 -4.41
CA ALA A 63 10.04 8.05 -3.18
C ALA A 63 10.25 9.53 -3.50
N VAL A 64 9.40 10.38 -2.92
CA VAL A 64 9.44 11.83 -3.11
C VAL A 64 9.09 12.56 -1.82
N PRO A 65 9.64 13.77 -1.61
CA PRO A 65 9.21 14.60 -0.48
C PRO A 65 7.78 15.10 -0.71
N VAL A 66 6.93 14.94 0.30
CA VAL A 66 5.53 15.40 0.30
C VAL A 66 5.15 15.88 1.70
N HIS A 67 4.00 16.52 1.84
CA HIS A 67 3.50 16.95 3.15
C HIS A 67 2.53 15.93 3.75
N ASP A 68 2.62 15.75 5.06
CA ASP A 68 1.63 15.01 5.84
C ASP A 68 0.35 15.82 6.05
N PRO A 69 -0.69 15.29 6.73
CA PRO A 69 -1.94 16.03 6.94
C PRO A 69 -1.80 17.33 7.70
N LEU A 70 -0.74 17.54 8.47
CA LEU A 70 -0.46 18.75 9.24
C LEU A 70 0.58 19.67 8.58
N GLY A 71 0.98 19.37 7.33
CA GLY A 71 1.93 20.19 6.59
C GLY A 71 3.40 19.94 6.93
N ARG A 72 3.73 18.84 7.61
CA ARG A 72 5.12 18.46 7.87
C ARG A 72 5.69 17.71 6.67
N LEU A 73 6.94 17.99 6.30
CA LEU A 73 7.61 17.31 5.20
C LEU A 73 7.95 15.87 5.59
N ILE A 74 7.51 14.92 4.78
CA ILE A 74 7.75 13.48 4.93
C ILE A 74 8.21 12.88 3.61
N GLU A 75 8.77 11.66 3.64
CA GLU A 75 8.94 10.85 2.46
C GLU A 75 7.63 10.13 2.15
N GLY A 76 7.07 10.38 0.98
CA GLY A 76 5.92 9.66 0.44
C GLY A 76 6.33 8.79 -0.74
N ARG A 77 5.62 7.69 -0.96
CA ARG A 77 5.94 6.70 -1.99
C ARG A 77 4.77 6.46 -2.92
N PHE A 78 5.09 6.14 -4.17
CA PHE A 78 4.14 5.67 -5.17
C PHE A 78 4.82 4.64 -6.08
N GLY A 79 4.04 3.88 -6.82
CA GLY A 79 4.55 2.85 -7.72
C GLY A 79 4.32 3.19 -9.18
N VAL A 80 5.20 2.67 -10.05
CA VAL A 80 4.95 2.57 -11.49
C VAL A 80 4.95 1.08 -11.83
N LEU A 81 3.88 0.62 -12.45
CA LEU A 81 3.72 -0.79 -12.83
C LEU A 81 4.69 -1.17 -13.96
N ALA A 82 4.89 -2.45 -14.19
CA ALA A 82 5.83 -2.96 -15.21
C ALA A 82 5.51 -2.49 -16.64
N ASP A 83 4.29 -2.04 -16.91
CA ASP A 83 3.90 -1.48 -18.21
C ASP A 83 4.56 -0.10 -18.49
N GLY A 84 5.21 0.52 -17.50
CA GLY A 84 5.83 1.83 -17.55
C GLY A 84 4.85 2.99 -17.83
N ALA A 85 3.56 2.71 -17.91
CA ALA A 85 2.52 3.64 -18.31
C ALA A 85 1.46 3.88 -17.22
N THR A 86 1.43 3.05 -16.19
CA THR A 86 0.47 3.14 -15.09
C THR A 86 1.19 3.40 -13.77
N ALA A 87 0.87 4.49 -13.10
CA ALA A 87 1.28 4.75 -11.72
C ALA A 87 0.17 4.34 -10.74
N VAL A 88 0.57 3.98 -9.53
CA VAL A 88 -0.34 3.70 -8.41
C VAL A 88 0.05 4.57 -7.24
N VAL A 89 -0.91 5.28 -6.68
CA VAL A 89 -0.76 6.18 -5.53
C VAL A 89 -1.75 5.76 -4.45
N GLU A 90 -1.32 5.69 -3.21
CA GLU A 90 -2.20 5.52 -2.05
C GLU A 90 -2.44 6.86 -1.36
N THR A 91 -3.71 7.16 -1.09
CA THR A 91 -4.05 8.33 -0.25
C THR A 91 -3.46 8.20 1.14
N ALA A 92 -3.44 6.98 1.70
CA ALA A 92 -2.92 6.71 3.03
C ALA A 92 -1.42 6.99 3.18
N GLU A 93 -0.64 6.95 2.09
CA GLU A 93 0.81 7.16 2.11
C GLU A 93 1.18 8.58 2.60
N ALA A 94 0.46 9.60 2.15
CA ALA A 94 0.68 10.98 2.55
C ALA A 94 -0.38 11.48 3.55
N SER A 95 -1.64 11.04 3.43
CA SER A 95 -2.78 11.60 4.15
C SER A 95 -3.46 10.60 5.09
N GLY A 96 -2.82 9.46 5.37
CA GLY A 96 -3.36 8.41 6.23
C GLY A 96 -3.31 8.75 7.73
N LEU A 97 -4.19 8.12 8.50
CA LEU A 97 -4.24 8.28 9.97
C LEU A 97 -2.96 7.82 10.67
N ALA A 98 -2.22 6.88 10.06
CA ALA A 98 -0.94 6.40 10.59
C ALA A 98 0.16 7.49 10.60
N ARG A 99 -0.04 8.60 9.87
CA ARG A 99 0.86 9.76 9.89
C ARG A 99 0.63 10.70 11.09
N LEU A 100 -0.43 10.45 11.88
CA LEU A 100 -0.88 11.30 12.98
C LEU A 100 -0.96 10.53 14.29
N ASN A 101 -0.47 11.12 15.35
CA ASN A 101 -0.77 10.66 16.71
C ASN A 101 -2.25 10.86 17.04
N ALA A 102 -2.76 10.19 18.06
CA ALA A 102 -4.18 10.26 18.41
C ALA A 102 -4.65 11.71 18.69
N GLU A 103 -3.83 12.49 19.36
CA GLU A 103 -4.09 13.90 19.73
C GLU A 103 -4.05 14.85 18.51
N GLU A 104 -3.39 14.45 17.43
CA GLU A 104 -3.25 15.24 16.20
C GLU A 104 -4.42 15.02 15.22
N ARG A 105 -5.30 14.06 15.48
CA ARG A 105 -6.41 13.67 14.58
C ARG A 105 -7.55 14.68 14.64
N ASN A 106 -7.34 15.81 13.99
CA ASN A 106 -8.35 16.88 13.88
C ASN A 106 -8.68 17.13 12.40
N PRO A 107 -9.88 16.73 11.93
CA PRO A 107 -10.27 16.89 10.52
C PRO A 107 -10.42 18.36 10.08
N LEU A 108 -10.55 19.30 11.03
CA LEU A 108 -10.70 20.73 10.69
C LEU A 108 -9.39 21.38 10.22
N ILE A 109 -8.23 20.78 10.56
CA ILE A 109 -6.91 21.29 10.19
C ILE A 109 -6.14 20.33 9.28
N ALA A 110 -6.62 19.09 9.14
CA ALA A 110 -5.96 18.10 8.30
C ALA A 110 -6.16 18.41 6.82
N SER A 111 -5.15 18.10 6.01
CA SER A 111 -5.13 18.32 4.57
C SER A 111 -4.72 17.06 3.82
N SER A 112 -5.26 16.89 2.62
CA SER A 112 -4.82 15.88 1.65
C SER A 112 -3.82 16.43 0.62
N TYR A 113 -3.21 17.56 0.92
CA TYR A 113 -2.27 18.25 0.02
C TYR A 113 -1.12 17.33 -0.44
N GLY A 114 -0.53 16.55 0.48
CA GLY A 114 0.54 15.61 0.14
C GLY A 114 0.11 14.48 -0.81
N THR A 115 -1.15 14.05 -0.75
CA THR A 115 -1.68 13.14 -1.79
C THR A 115 -1.67 13.80 -3.16
N GLY A 116 -2.01 15.08 -3.25
CA GLY A 116 -1.91 15.86 -4.50
C GLY A 116 -0.47 15.95 -5.00
N GLU A 117 0.51 16.10 -4.10
CA GLU A 117 1.94 16.11 -4.46
C GLU A 117 2.40 14.75 -5.01
N LEU A 118 1.94 13.62 -4.44
CA LEU A 118 2.19 12.28 -5.00
C LEU A 118 1.61 12.12 -6.40
N LEU A 119 0.38 12.57 -6.62
CA LEU A 119 -0.26 12.55 -7.94
C LEU A 119 0.51 13.38 -8.95
N LEU A 120 0.95 14.57 -8.57
CA LEU A 120 1.76 15.45 -9.42
C LEU A 120 3.11 14.84 -9.74
N ALA A 121 3.77 14.21 -8.76
CA ALA A 121 5.05 13.53 -8.96
C ALA A 121 4.91 12.36 -9.94
N ALA A 122 3.86 11.54 -9.78
CA ALA A 122 3.54 10.46 -10.71
C ALA A 122 3.28 10.99 -12.14
N ALA A 123 2.48 12.05 -12.26
CA ALA A 123 2.17 12.65 -13.57
C ALA A 123 3.42 13.18 -14.28
N ARG A 124 4.38 13.75 -13.55
CA ARG A 124 5.64 14.26 -14.10
C ARG A 124 6.54 13.18 -14.72
N LEU A 125 6.33 11.90 -14.37
CA LEU A 125 7.02 10.78 -15.03
C LEU A 125 6.47 10.47 -16.44
N GLY A 126 5.39 11.15 -16.86
CA GLY A 126 4.79 10.95 -18.18
C GLY A 126 3.92 9.69 -18.29
N VAL A 127 3.47 9.14 -17.18
CA VAL A 127 2.55 8.01 -17.18
C VAL A 127 1.21 8.39 -17.83
N ARG A 128 0.54 7.42 -18.45
CA ARG A 128 -0.76 7.65 -19.12
C ARG A 128 -1.97 7.39 -18.21
N ARG A 129 -1.76 6.68 -17.10
CA ARG A 129 -2.81 6.30 -16.15
C ARG A 129 -2.30 6.43 -14.73
N ILE A 130 -3.15 6.90 -13.84
CA ILE A 130 -2.88 6.88 -12.41
C ILE A 130 -4.05 6.16 -11.73
N ILE A 131 -3.74 5.11 -10.99
CA ILE A 131 -4.67 4.41 -10.09
C ILE A 131 -4.49 5.02 -8.72
N VAL A 132 -5.58 5.47 -8.12
CA VAL A 132 -5.57 6.03 -6.77
C VAL A 132 -6.25 5.05 -5.82
N GLY A 133 -5.49 4.52 -4.89
CA GLY A 133 -6.00 3.71 -3.79
C GLY A 133 -6.52 4.60 -2.68
N GLN A 134 -7.79 4.39 -2.30
CA GLN A 134 -8.43 5.10 -1.21
C GLN A 134 -9.43 4.19 -0.52
N ILE A 135 -9.34 4.09 0.80
CA ILE A 135 -10.39 3.48 1.60
C ILE A 135 -11.39 4.58 1.94
N GLY A 136 -12.63 4.42 1.43
CA GLY A 136 -13.75 5.21 1.91
C GLY A 136 -14.27 4.58 3.19
N ARG A 137 -14.30 5.34 4.27
CA ARG A 137 -15.09 4.97 5.46
C ARG A 137 -16.13 6.01 5.70
N ALA A 138 -17.33 5.49 5.81
CA ALA A 138 -18.40 6.21 6.45
C ALA A 138 -18.23 6.15 7.97
#